data_384d4cd3ad2eb4ebee4afa8c8f9e25e9
#
_entry.id   384d4cd3ad2eb4ebee4afa8c8f9e25e9
#
_cell.length_a   1.000
_cell.length_b   1.000
_cell.length_c   1.000
_cell.angle_alpha   90.00
_cell.angle_beta   90.00
_cell.angle_gamma   90.00
#
_symmetry.space_group_name_H-M   'P 1'
#
loop_
_entity.id
_entity.type
_entity.pdbx_description
1 polymer ?
#
loop_
_entity_poly.entity_id
_entity_poly.type
_entity_poly.pdbx_seq_one_letter_code
_entity_poly.pdbx_strand_id
1 'polypeptide(L)'
;MADVPSAGSLDPADALFRSFLKKVGLDTVDCMPCARALLPSPFNWESYTYTVAGGQSWTWDIGCARALSRHRSTADRVLINRMELSEVLKKQCRVDEQHLQHIPLEKLDEPILLGPIPDGQGYAVIDGSHRATVRVRAGHDVYAVVLTPAESLLSVEVAPLAMHRIALELQRRGLVPSDQ
;
A
#
# COMPACT_ATOMS: atom_id res chain seq x y z
N MET A 1 11.25 -33.62 6.46
CA MET A 1 9.87 -33.16 6.23
C MET A 1 9.92 -31.65 6.27
N ALA A 2 9.79 -31.01 5.10
CA ALA A 2 9.82 -29.56 5.01
C ALA A 2 8.42 -29.05 5.32
N ASP A 3 8.32 -28.15 6.32
CA ASP A 3 7.08 -27.46 6.66
C ASP A 3 6.59 -26.64 5.44
N VAL A 4 5.44 -27.02 4.95
CA VAL A 4 4.69 -26.22 3.96
C VAL A 4 4.20 -24.97 4.69
N PRO A 5 4.56 -23.75 4.25
CA PRO A 5 4.04 -22.55 4.88
C PRO A 5 2.51 -22.56 4.77
N SER A 6 1.86 -22.49 5.91
CA SER A 6 0.41 -22.31 6.04
C SER A 6 -0.01 -21.13 5.17
N ALA A 7 -0.95 -21.37 4.26
CA ALA A 7 -1.57 -20.31 3.47
C ALA A 7 -2.12 -19.24 4.42
N GLY A 8 -1.43 -18.10 4.49
CA GLY A 8 -1.84 -16.99 5.31
C GLY A 8 -3.27 -16.62 4.97
N SER A 9 -4.11 -16.43 5.97
CA SER A 9 -5.49 -15.97 5.76
C SER A 9 -5.43 -14.66 4.97
N LEU A 10 -6.10 -14.64 3.82
CA LEU A 10 -6.24 -13.43 3.02
C LEU A 10 -6.86 -12.34 3.91
N ASP A 11 -6.33 -11.13 3.81
CA ASP A 11 -6.95 -9.95 4.41
C ASP A 11 -8.43 -9.94 4.01
N PRO A 12 -9.38 -9.79 4.95
CA PRO A 12 -10.81 -9.73 4.63
C PRO A 12 -11.14 -8.71 3.53
N ALA A 13 -10.45 -7.58 3.48
CA ALA A 13 -10.60 -6.59 2.43
C ALA A 13 -10.16 -7.12 1.06
N ASP A 14 -9.07 -7.88 0.99
CA ASP A 14 -8.61 -8.52 -0.25
C ASP A 14 -9.55 -9.64 -0.68
N ALA A 15 -10.13 -10.39 0.25
CA ALA A 15 -11.13 -11.42 -0.06
C ALA A 15 -12.41 -10.82 -0.67
N LEU A 16 -12.91 -9.73 -0.09
CA LEU A 16 -14.04 -8.95 -0.62
C LEU A 16 -13.73 -8.42 -2.02
N PHE A 17 -12.54 -7.86 -2.20
CA PHE A 17 -12.11 -7.28 -3.47
C PHE A 17 -11.95 -8.34 -4.55
N ARG A 18 -11.39 -9.51 -4.26
CA ARG A 18 -11.31 -10.66 -5.18
C ARG A 18 -12.68 -11.16 -5.60
N SER A 19 -13.63 -11.24 -4.66
CA SER A 19 -15.02 -11.60 -4.98
C SER A 19 -15.65 -10.58 -5.95
N PHE A 20 -15.39 -9.30 -5.76
CA PHE A 20 -15.81 -8.25 -6.68
C PHE A 20 -15.15 -8.40 -8.07
N LEU A 21 -13.82 -8.57 -8.14
CA LEU A 21 -13.09 -8.74 -9.40
C LEU A 21 -13.66 -9.89 -10.21
N LYS A 22 -13.98 -11.02 -9.57
CA LYS A 22 -14.61 -12.18 -10.23
C LYS A 22 -15.95 -11.81 -10.86
N LYS A 23 -16.79 -11.03 -10.19
CA LYS A 23 -18.09 -10.62 -10.70
C LYS A 23 -18.03 -9.63 -11.87
N VAL A 24 -16.97 -8.82 -11.94
CA VAL A 24 -16.76 -7.87 -13.04
C VAL A 24 -15.86 -8.39 -14.16
N GLY A 25 -15.46 -9.67 -14.09
CA GLY A 25 -14.65 -10.31 -15.15
C GLY A 25 -13.18 -9.92 -15.16
N LEU A 26 -12.65 -9.45 -14.03
CA LEU A 26 -11.24 -9.07 -13.83
C LEU A 26 -10.46 -10.07 -12.97
N ASP A 27 -11.03 -11.25 -12.72
CA ASP A 27 -10.43 -12.31 -11.92
C ASP A 27 -9.19 -12.95 -12.57
N THR A 28 -8.97 -12.73 -13.86
CA THR A 28 -7.75 -13.15 -14.58
C THR A 28 -6.55 -12.24 -14.34
N VAL A 29 -6.74 -11.11 -13.65
CA VAL A 29 -5.64 -10.20 -13.29
C VAL A 29 -5.03 -10.65 -11.98
N ASP A 30 -3.90 -11.35 -12.05
CA ASP A 30 -3.24 -11.93 -10.86
C ASP A 30 -2.58 -10.86 -9.96
N CYS A 31 -2.23 -9.71 -10.53
CA CYS A 31 -1.65 -8.60 -9.80
C CYS A 31 -2.74 -7.71 -9.19
N MET A 32 -2.93 -7.75 -7.86
CA MET A 32 -3.96 -6.97 -7.16
C MET A 32 -3.82 -5.44 -7.32
N PRO A 33 -2.63 -4.83 -7.19
CA PRO A 33 -2.46 -3.40 -7.48
C PRO A 33 -2.83 -3.03 -8.92
N CYS A 34 -2.47 -3.89 -9.91
CA CYS A 34 -2.84 -3.69 -11.30
C CYS A 34 -4.35 -3.77 -11.51
N ALA A 35 -5.01 -4.77 -10.89
CA ALA A 35 -6.46 -4.92 -10.95
C ALA A 35 -7.18 -3.71 -10.34
N ARG A 36 -6.72 -3.20 -9.20
CA ARG A 36 -7.27 -1.99 -8.58
C ARG A 36 -7.14 -0.77 -9.47
N ALA A 37 -6.01 -0.62 -10.17
CA ALA A 37 -5.79 0.50 -11.10
C ALA A 37 -6.75 0.52 -12.29
N LEU A 38 -7.33 -0.64 -12.66
CA LEU A 38 -8.32 -0.76 -13.73
C LEU A 38 -9.74 -0.38 -13.31
N LEU A 39 -9.98 -0.24 -12.00
CA LEU A 39 -11.31 0.05 -11.47
C LEU A 39 -11.52 1.54 -11.24
N PRO A 40 -12.75 2.05 -11.45
CA PRO A 40 -13.08 3.43 -11.12
C PRO A 40 -13.08 3.64 -9.59
N SER A 41 -12.83 4.88 -9.16
CA SER A 41 -13.12 5.28 -7.79
C SER A 41 -14.61 5.02 -7.46
N PRO A 42 -14.97 4.47 -6.30
CA PRO A 42 -14.16 4.27 -5.07
C PRO A 42 -13.40 2.94 -4.97
N PHE A 43 -13.42 2.10 -5.98
CA PHE A 43 -12.80 0.76 -5.93
C PHE A 43 -11.28 0.78 -6.07
N ASN A 44 -10.71 1.89 -6.46
CA ASN A 44 -9.29 2.15 -6.59
C ASN A 44 -8.68 2.65 -5.25
N TRP A 45 -9.30 2.31 -4.13
CA TRP A 45 -8.75 2.67 -2.83
C TRP A 45 -7.56 1.79 -2.48
N GLU A 46 -6.47 2.42 -2.09
CA GLU A 46 -5.23 1.77 -1.68
C GLU A 46 -4.95 2.04 -0.20
N SER A 47 -4.54 1.02 0.53
CA SER A 47 -4.08 1.14 1.90
C SER A 47 -2.78 0.39 2.11
N TYR A 48 -2.05 0.82 3.12
CA TYR A 48 -0.88 0.10 3.62
C TYR A 48 -1.02 -0.14 5.12
N THR A 49 -0.82 -1.38 5.55
CA THR A 49 -0.84 -1.76 6.96
C THR A 49 0.54 -2.21 7.40
N TYR A 50 1.02 -1.63 8.48
CA TYR A 50 2.25 -2.03 9.17
C TYR A 50 1.91 -2.55 10.56
N THR A 51 2.44 -3.73 10.90
CA THR A 51 2.25 -4.36 12.21
C THR A 51 3.60 -4.44 12.93
N VAL A 52 3.67 -3.85 14.12
CA VAL A 52 4.86 -3.91 14.97
C VAL A 52 4.92 -5.22 15.76
N ALA A 53 6.10 -5.56 16.27
CA ALA A 53 6.28 -6.67 17.21
C ALA A 53 5.42 -6.38 18.46
N GLY A 54 4.43 -7.21 18.73
CA GLY A 54 3.43 -6.98 19.78
C GLY A 54 1.99 -6.90 19.26
N GLY A 55 1.82 -6.93 17.93
CA GLY A 55 0.51 -7.08 17.29
C GLY A 55 -0.24 -5.77 17.04
N GLN A 56 0.29 -4.62 17.47
CA GLN A 56 -0.30 -3.34 17.13
C GLN A 56 -0.11 -3.03 15.66
N SER A 57 -1.17 -2.60 14.98
CA SER A 57 -1.17 -2.31 13.55
C SER A 57 -1.62 -0.88 13.26
N TRP A 58 -0.98 -0.28 12.26
CA TRP A 58 -1.32 1.03 11.73
C TRP A 58 -1.65 0.90 10.26
N THR A 59 -2.78 1.42 9.84
CA THR A 59 -3.24 1.36 8.45
C THR A 59 -3.38 2.77 7.89
N TRP A 60 -2.61 3.10 6.87
CA TRP A 60 -2.68 4.38 6.16
C TRP A 60 -3.59 4.28 4.94
N ASP A 61 -4.41 5.30 4.73
CA ASP A 61 -5.02 5.57 3.44
C ASP A 61 -3.97 6.25 2.54
N ILE A 62 -3.53 5.54 1.50
CA ILE A 62 -2.48 6.02 0.60
C ILE A 62 -2.98 7.22 -0.22
N GLY A 63 -4.25 7.25 -0.59
CA GLY A 63 -4.85 8.38 -1.29
C GLY A 63 -4.83 9.66 -0.47
N CYS A 64 -5.20 9.56 0.82
CA CYS A 64 -5.11 10.66 1.77
C CYS A 64 -3.65 11.14 1.94
N ALA A 65 -2.73 10.20 2.16
CA ALA A 65 -1.31 10.49 2.34
C ALA A 65 -0.69 11.20 1.12
N ARG A 66 -1.01 10.73 -0.10
CA ARG A 66 -0.60 11.39 -1.36
C ARG A 66 -1.20 12.79 -1.48
N ALA A 67 -2.46 13.00 -1.10
CA ALA A 67 -3.11 14.30 -1.17
C ALA A 67 -2.43 15.31 -0.22
N LEU A 68 -2.12 14.90 1.01
CA LEU A 68 -1.43 15.73 2.00
C LEU A 68 0.00 16.10 1.56
N SER A 69 0.69 15.20 0.87
CA SER A 69 2.07 15.42 0.38
C SER A 69 2.14 16.13 -0.99
N ARG A 70 1.01 16.34 -1.66
CA ARG A 70 0.97 16.85 -3.06
C ARG A 70 1.65 18.22 -3.25
N HIS A 71 1.67 19.05 -2.23
CA HIS A 71 2.24 20.40 -2.29
C HIS A 71 3.75 20.44 -1.97
N ARG A 72 4.34 19.29 -1.69
CA ARG A 72 5.79 19.20 -1.44
C ARG A 72 6.55 19.43 -2.74
N SER A 73 7.50 20.36 -2.69
CA SER A 73 8.39 20.64 -3.80
C SER A 73 9.45 19.55 -3.96
N THR A 74 10.19 19.59 -5.07
CA THR A 74 11.38 18.73 -5.25
C THR A 74 12.44 18.98 -4.16
N ALA A 75 12.51 20.18 -3.60
CA ALA A 75 13.43 20.52 -2.53
C ALA A 75 13.08 19.84 -1.19
N ASP A 76 11.83 19.42 -1.01
CA ASP A 76 11.37 18.70 0.19
C ASP A 76 11.63 17.19 0.14
N ARG A 77 12.27 16.71 -0.94
CA ARG A 77 12.60 15.30 -1.11
C ARG A 77 13.90 14.98 -0.38
N VAL A 78 13.87 13.86 0.34
CA VAL A 78 15.05 13.32 1.02
C VAL A 78 15.60 12.16 0.22
N LEU A 79 16.91 12.13 0.01
CA LEU A 79 17.58 10.98 -0.62
C LEU A 79 17.85 9.93 0.45
N ILE A 80 17.29 8.75 0.26
CA ILE A 80 17.47 7.60 1.14
C ILE A 80 18.52 6.67 0.55
N ASN A 81 19.50 6.32 1.37
CA ASN A 81 20.53 5.36 0.98
C ASN A 81 19.92 3.99 0.71
N ARG A 82 20.30 3.37 -0.41
CA ARG A 82 19.78 2.07 -0.83
C ARG A 82 19.98 0.95 0.18
N MET A 83 21.09 0.97 0.94
CA MET A 83 21.38 -0.07 1.92
C MET A 83 20.43 0.00 3.11
N GLU A 84 20.20 1.21 3.63
CA GLU A 84 19.24 1.44 4.71
C GLU A 84 17.82 1.11 4.26
N LEU A 85 17.44 1.56 3.07
CA LEU A 85 16.11 1.29 2.51
C LEU A 85 15.90 -0.21 2.25
N SER A 86 16.93 -0.94 1.79
CA SER A 86 16.85 -2.39 1.61
C SER A 86 16.45 -3.12 2.89
N GLU A 87 17.02 -2.73 4.03
CA GLU A 87 16.68 -3.34 5.31
C GLU A 87 15.26 -3.01 5.78
N VAL A 88 14.80 -1.80 5.49
CA VAL A 88 13.41 -1.39 5.78
C VAL A 88 12.43 -2.18 4.91
N LEU A 89 12.68 -2.26 3.60
CA LEU A 89 11.82 -2.97 2.66
C LEU A 89 11.70 -4.47 2.99
N LYS A 90 12.80 -5.13 3.36
CA LYS A 90 12.78 -6.54 3.77
C LYS A 90 11.89 -6.79 4.99
N LYS A 91 11.84 -5.85 5.92
CA LYS A 91 11.07 -5.98 7.17
C LYS A 91 9.61 -5.59 7.01
N GLN A 92 9.32 -4.61 6.17
CA GLN A 92 8.02 -3.95 6.11
C GLN A 92 7.17 -4.36 4.91
N CYS A 93 7.80 -4.80 3.81
CA CYS A 93 7.10 -4.95 2.55
C CYS A 93 7.10 -6.41 2.08
N ARG A 94 5.91 -6.93 1.78
CA ARG A 94 5.81 -8.12 0.94
C ARG A 94 5.91 -7.68 -0.51
N VAL A 95 6.91 -8.18 -1.20
CA VAL A 95 7.15 -7.85 -2.60
C VAL A 95 6.31 -8.76 -3.48
N ASP A 96 5.46 -8.17 -4.30
CA ASP A 96 4.77 -8.87 -5.37
C ASP A 96 5.64 -8.83 -6.62
N GLU A 97 6.31 -9.94 -6.93
CA GLU A 97 7.23 -10.05 -8.07
C GLU A 97 6.52 -9.84 -9.42
N GLN A 98 5.24 -10.19 -9.52
CA GLN A 98 4.45 -9.94 -10.73
C GLN A 98 4.22 -8.44 -10.90
N HIS A 99 3.90 -7.73 -9.82
CA HIS A 99 3.72 -6.28 -9.87
C HIS A 99 5.01 -5.54 -10.27
N LEU A 100 6.19 -6.02 -9.85
CA LEU A 100 7.46 -5.40 -10.24
C LEU A 100 7.65 -5.34 -11.76
N GLN A 101 7.16 -6.36 -12.48
CA GLN A 101 7.29 -6.44 -13.94
C GLN A 101 6.34 -5.48 -14.67
N HIS A 102 5.32 -4.96 -14.00
CA HIS A 102 4.31 -4.08 -14.59
C HIS A 102 4.51 -2.60 -14.24
N ILE A 103 5.56 -2.26 -13.49
CA ILE A 103 5.83 -0.87 -13.12
C ILE A 103 6.33 -0.11 -14.36
N PRO A 104 5.63 0.94 -14.80
CA PRO A 104 6.10 1.77 -15.91
C PRO A 104 7.44 2.43 -15.59
N LEU A 105 8.34 2.47 -16.56
CA LEU A 105 9.70 3.02 -16.35
C LEU A 105 9.67 4.47 -15.86
N GLU A 106 8.74 5.28 -16.38
CA GLU A 106 8.55 6.66 -15.98
C GLU A 106 8.16 6.85 -14.51
N LYS A 107 7.59 5.80 -13.88
CA LYS A 107 7.22 5.82 -12.45
C LYS A 107 8.36 5.41 -11.52
N LEU A 108 9.43 4.83 -12.05
CA LEU A 108 10.54 4.38 -11.20
C LEU A 108 11.25 5.53 -10.48
N ASP A 109 11.26 6.73 -11.09
CA ASP A 109 11.90 7.93 -10.54
C ASP A 109 10.97 8.76 -9.64
N GLU A 110 9.69 8.40 -9.53
CA GLU A 110 8.80 9.03 -8.57
C GLU A 110 9.26 8.75 -7.14
N PRO A 111 9.23 9.75 -6.25
CA PRO A 111 9.61 9.54 -4.86
C PRO A 111 8.67 8.56 -4.17
N ILE A 112 9.20 7.79 -3.24
CA ILE A 112 8.40 7.00 -2.31
C ILE A 112 7.80 7.90 -1.23
N LEU A 113 6.77 7.41 -0.53
CA LEU A 113 6.14 8.12 0.57
C LEU A 113 6.44 7.42 1.88
N LEU A 114 7.06 8.16 2.80
CA LEU A 114 7.37 7.69 4.15
C LEU A 114 6.43 8.36 5.16
N GLY A 115 5.85 7.57 6.04
CA GLY A 115 5.07 8.05 7.17
C GLY A 115 5.75 7.69 8.49
N PRO A 116 5.95 8.66 9.42
CA PRO A 116 6.35 8.30 10.77
C PRO A 116 5.30 7.39 11.40
N ILE A 117 5.77 6.32 12.05
CA ILE A 117 4.90 5.41 12.77
C ILE A 117 4.38 6.14 14.01
N PRO A 118 3.06 6.13 14.29
CA PRO A 118 2.49 6.92 15.38
C PRO A 118 3.02 6.62 16.78
N ASP A 119 3.62 5.44 17.00
CA ASP A 119 4.28 5.07 18.25
C ASP A 119 5.71 5.62 18.40
N GLY A 120 6.21 6.38 17.43
CA GLY A 120 7.53 6.98 17.43
C GLY A 120 8.69 6.05 17.09
N GLN A 121 8.42 4.81 16.66
CA GLN A 121 9.46 3.80 16.38
C GLN A 121 10.01 3.84 14.95
N GLY A 122 10.03 5.00 14.31
CA GLY A 122 10.63 5.18 12.98
C GLY A 122 9.63 5.48 11.89
N TYR A 123 9.91 4.99 10.67
CA TYR A 123 9.14 5.30 9.47
C TYR A 123 8.65 4.03 8.78
N ALA A 124 7.46 4.12 8.21
CA ALA A 124 6.91 3.11 7.31
C ALA A 124 6.97 3.61 5.85
N VAL A 125 7.27 2.70 4.92
CA VAL A 125 7.14 2.95 3.47
C VAL A 125 5.68 2.73 3.12
N ILE A 126 4.87 3.79 3.13
CA ILE A 126 3.41 3.71 2.93
C ILE A 126 3.01 3.70 1.46
N ASP A 127 3.87 4.20 0.58
CA ASP A 127 3.68 4.12 -0.87
C ASP A 127 5.00 3.97 -1.61
N GLY A 128 4.97 3.23 -2.73
CA GLY A 128 6.10 3.07 -3.63
C GLY A 128 7.09 1.97 -3.25
N SER A 129 6.73 1.05 -2.36
CA SER A 129 7.59 -0.06 -1.94
C SER A 129 8.09 -0.92 -3.12
N HIS A 130 7.25 -1.20 -4.10
CA HIS A 130 7.62 -1.98 -5.28
C HIS A 130 8.63 -1.23 -6.15
N ARG A 131 8.38 0.05 -6.51
CA ARG A 131 9.34 0.85 -7.29
C ARG A 131 10.66 1.08 -6.54
N ALA A 132 10.60 1.29 -5.21
CA ALA A 132 11.79 1.32 -4.37
C ALA A 132 12.59 0.02 -4.45
N THR A 133 11.91 -1.13 -4.41
CA THR A 133 12.55 -2.44 -4.53
C THR A 133 13.29 -2.59 -5.85
N VAL A 134 12.68 -2.19 -6.98
CA VAL A 134 13.34 -2.22 -8.30
C VAL A 134 14.60 -1.36 -8.29
N ARG A 135 14.52 -0.12 -7.81
CA ARG A 135 15.66 0.80 -7.76
C ARG A 135 16.80 0.30 -6.87
N VAL A 136 16.46 -0.18 -5.67
CA VAL A 136 17.44 -0.73 -4.72
C VAL A 136 18.14 -1.96 -5.30
N ARG A 137 17.42 -2.87 -5.96
CA ARG A 137 17.98 -4.03 -6.67
C ARG A 137 18.89 -3.62 -7.82
N ALA A 138 18.60 -2.51 -8.49
CA ALA A 138 19.43 -1.94 -9.54
C ALA A 138 20.63 -1.13 -8.99
N GLY A 139 20.80 -1.03 -7.68
CA GLY A 139 21.93 -0.35 -7.04
C GLY A 139 21.76 1.17 -6.88
N HIS A 140 20.55 1.70 -6.99
CA HIS A 140 20.26 3.12 -6.89
C HIS A 140 19.69 3.54 -5.54
N ASP A 141 20.05 4.73 -5.08
CA ASP A 141 19.37 5.42 -3.99
C ASP A 141 17.98 5.90 -4.43
N VAL A 142 17.10 6.18 -3.47
CA VAL A 142 15.69 6.48 -3.73
C VAL A 142 15.30 7.80 -3.08
N TYR A 143 14.63 8.67 -3.83
CA TYR A 143 14.03 9.86 -3.25
C TYR A 143 12.74 9.52 -2.50
N ALA A 144 12.56 10.16 -1.35
CA ALA A 144 11.37 10.03 -0.53
C ALA A 144 10.76 11.39 -0.22
N VAL A 145 9.45 11.43 -0.10
CA VAL A 145 8.71 12.50 0.58
C VAL A 145 8.32 11.96 1.95
N VAL A 146 8.63 12.72 2.99
CA VAL A 146 8.35 12.33 4.38
C VAL A 146 7.15 13.11 4.90
N LEU A 147 6.11 12.41 5.34
CA LEU A 147 4.97 13.04 6.01
C LEU A 147 5.40 13.60 7.36
N THR A 148 4.77 14.68 7.77
CA THR A 148 4.84 15.10 9.19
C THR A 148 4.09 14.11 10.08
N PRO A 149 4.36 14.06 11.39
CA PRO A 149 3.61 13.20 12.30
C PRO A 149 2.09 13.45 12.26
N ALA A 150 1.67 14.70 12.11
CA ALA A 150 0.25 15.05 12.00
C ALA A 150 -0.38 14.54 10.71
N GLU A 151 0.31 14.66 9.56
CA GLU A 151 -0.16 14.13 8.27
C GLU A 151 -0.23 12.61 8.29
N SER A 152 0.76 11.94 8.88
CA SER A 152 0.77 10.49 9.03
C SER A 152 -0.40 10.01 9.87
N LEU A 153 -0.63 10.64 11.04
CA LEU A 153 -1.74 10.29 11.92
C LEU A 153 -3.10 10.50 11.23
N LEU A 154 -3.27 11.63 10.53
CA LEU A 154 -4.50 11.89 9.78
C LEU A 154 -4.76 10.81 8.71
N SER A 155 -3.73 10.36 8.00
CA SER A 155 -3.85 9.30 7.00
C SER A 155 -4.26 7.96 7.62
N VAL A 156 -3.81 7.66 8.85
CA VAL A 156 -4.23 6.47 9.61
C VAL A 156 -5.69 6.58 10.05
N GLU A 157 -6.14 7.73 10.51
CA GLU A 157 -7.52 7.93 10.98
C GLU A 157 -8.54 7.82 9.84
N VAL A 158 -8.16 8.17 8.61
CA VAL A 158 -9.06 8.12 7.44
C VAL A 158 -9.20 6.71 6.87
N ALA A 159 -8.19 5.86 7.00
CA ALA A 159 -8.19 4.51 6.41
C ALA A 159 -9.42 3.66 6.79
N PRO A 160 -9.88 3.59 8.07
CA PRO A 160 -11.08 2.85 8.44
C PRO A 160 -12.36 3.37 7.76
N LEU A 161 -12.47 4.69 7.56
CA LEU A 161 -13.61 5.31 6.88
C LEU A 161 -13.63 4.94 5.38
N ALA A 162 -12.47 4.89 4.74
CA ALA A 162 -12.36 4.46 3.35
C ALA A 162 -12.77 2.98 3.19
N MET A 163 -12.32 2.10 4.08
CA MET A 163 -12.75 0.69 4.13
C MET A 163 -14.26 0.56 4.27
N HIS A 164 -14.85 1.30 5.19
CA HIS A 164 -16.30 1.29 5.41
C HIS A 164 -17.08 1.74 4.17
N ARG A 165 -16.63 2.79 3.49
CA ARG A 165 -17.25 3.27 2.24
C ARG A 165 -17.22 2.21 1.13
N ILE A 166 -16.11 1.51 0.97
CA ILE A 166 -15.99 0.42 -0.02
C ILE A 166 -16.96 -0.71 0.34
N ALA A 167 -17.01 -1.14 1.60
CA ALA A 167 -17.92 -2.18 2.06
C ALA A 167 -19.38 -1.82 1.77
N LEU A 168 -19.82 -0.60 2.10
CA LEU A 168 -21.16 -0.11 1.82
C LEU A 168 -21.47 -0.11 0.32
N GLU A 169 -20.53 0.32 -0.52
CA GLU A 169 -20.74 0.35 -1.98
C GLU A 169 -20.86 -1.07 -2.55
N LEU A 170 -20.07 -2.02 -2.07
CA LEU A 170 -20.16 -3.43 -2.46
C LEU A 170 -21.51 -4.04 -2.04
N GLN A 171 -22.00 -3.73 -0.84
CA GLN A 171 -23.32 -4.15 -0.38
C GLN A 171 -24.44 -3.54 -1.24
N ARG A 172 -24.39 -2.23 -1.51
CA ARG A 172 -25.37 -1.54 -2.37
C ARG A 172 -25.45 -2.14 -3.77
N ARG A 173 -24.36 -2.66 -4.30
CA ARG A 173 -24.30 -3.35 -5.60
C ARG A 173 -24.66 -4.83 -5.53
N GLY A 174 -24.99 -5.35 -4.34
CA GLY A 174 -25.31 -6.78 -4.16
C GLY A 174 -24.12 -7.72 -4.41
N LEU A 175 -22.89 -7.21 -4.27
CA LEU A 175 -21.65 -7.95 -4.53
C LEU A 175 -21.15 -8.69 -3.29
N VAL A 176 -21.64 -8.30 -2.11
CA VAL A 176 -21.45 -8.99 -0.82
C VAL A 176 -22.78 -9.03 -0.08
N PRO A 177 -23.01 -10.05 0.77
CA PRO A 177 -24.20 -10.09 1.62
C PRO A 177 -24.25 -8.87 2.53
N SER A 178 -25.45 -8.33 2.74
CA SER A 178 -25.69 -7.44 3.84
C SER A 178 -25.63 -8.29 5.12
N ASP A 179 -24.79 -7.93 6.07
CA ASP A 179 -24.85 -8.53 7.41
C ASP A 179 -26.25 -8.23 7.97
N GLN A 180 -27.00 -9.31 8.25
CA GLN A 180 -28.30 -9.25 8.93
C GLN A 180 -28.09 -9.13 10.41
#